data_6350c06d4f2eeeb52b593df0cd9ad012
#
_entry.id   6350c06d4f2eeeb52b593df0cd9ad012
#
_cell.length_a   1.000
_cell.length_b   1.000
_cell.length_c   1.000
_cell.angle_alpha   90.00
_cell.angle_beta   90.00
_cell.angle_gamma   90.00
#
_symmetry.space_group_name_H-M   'P 1'
#
loop_
_entity.id
_entity.type
_entity.pdbx_description
1 polymer ?
#
loop_
_entity_poly.entity_id
_entity_poly.type
_entity_poly.pdbx_seq_one_letter_code
_entity_poly.pdbx_strand_id
1 'polypeptide(L)'
;CPIVAGKVKECIHCPVCHTMCGFGGAGAFSDGKFNFTTQFGGWLTDFIEPKEVMDLIDYVDSINVAHGATTQCFSTTTPEAKALERRALAYDLHLLQARCKHLGTENNLRILTNIYEGLRDKLEFRFNTEVSHIAQADGGYRLTTAKGDEIACRYLIAAPGRSGAEW
;
A
#
# COMPACT_ATOMS: atom_id res chain seq x y z
N CYS A 1 -10.26 14.35 1.32
CA CYS A 1 -11.01 14.61 0.08
C CYS A 1 -12.38 15.19 0.41
N PRO A 2 -12.82 16.29 -0.21
CA PRO A 2 -14.12 16.89 0.08
C PRO A 2 -15.32 15.97 -0.22
N ILE A 3 -15.23 15.10 -1.22
CA ILE A 3 -16.28 14.09 -1.50
C ILE A 3 -16.36 13.08 -0.35
N VAL A 4 -15.22 12.51 0.04
CA VAL A 4 -15.17 11.52 1.14
C VAL A 4 -15.68 12.14 2.45
N ALA A 5 -15.37 13.42 2.67
CA ALA A 5 -15.88 14.17 3.82
C ALA A 5 -17.35 14.62 3.69
N GLY A 6 -18.05 14.27 2.61
CA GLY A 6 -19.45 14.67 2.37
C GLY A 6 -19.68 16.16 2.15
N LYS A 7 -18.63 16.94 1.88
CA LYS A 7 -18.72 18.40 1.71
C LYS A 7 -19.18 18.83 0.32
N VAL A 8 -18.95 17.99 -0.68
CA VAL A 8 -19.33 18.23 -2.08
C VAL A 8 -19.85 16.94 -2.71
N LYS A 9 -20.67 17.05 -3.78
CA LYS A 9 -21.26 15.91 -4.48
C LYS A 9 -20.36 15.37 -5.60
N GLU A 10 -19.50 16.21 -6.17
CA GLU A 10 -18.67 15.90 -7.32
C GLU A 10 -17.20 16.24 -7.06
N CYS A 11 -16.30 15.63 -7.86
CA CYS A 11 -14.88 15.89 -7.75
C CYS A 11 -14.56 17.34 -8.14
N ILE A 12 -13.86 18.05 -7.25
CA ILE A 12 -13.41 19.44 -7.49
C ILE A 12 -12.02 19.52 -8.11
N HIS A 13 -11.45 18.38 -8.53
CA HIS A 13 -10.14 18.29 -9.18
C HIS A 13 -9.03 19.01 -8.40
N CYS A 14 -8.84 18.64 -7.13
CA CYS A 14 -7.78 19.20 -6.30
C CYS A 14 -6.40 19.06 -6.98
N PRO A 15 -5.50 20.06 -6.89
CA PRO A 15 -4.14 19.97 -7.46
C PRO A 15 -3.37 18.74 -6.98
N VAL A 16 -3.56 18.37 -5.71
CA VAL A 16 -3.08 17.10 -5.14
C VAL A 16 -4.30 16.29 -4.70
N CYS A 17 -4.47 15.12 -5.26
CA CYS A 17 -5.61 14.25 -4.95
C CYS A 17 -5.45 13.60 -3.57
N HIS A 18 -6.26 14.02 -2.60
CA HIS A 18 -6.21 13.54 -1.22
C HIS A 18 -6.68 12.09 -1.02
N THR A 19 -7.25 11.43 -2.04
CA THR A 19 -7.53 9.99 -2.01
C THR A 19 -6.38 9.16 -2.58
N MET A 20 -5.46 9.78 -3.31
CA MET A 20 -4.34 9.10 -3.96
C MET A 20 -3.01 9.33 -3.24
N CYS A 21 -2.90 10.42 -2.50
CA CYS A 21 -1.67 10.87 -1.83
C CYS A 21 -1.86 10.95 -0.32
N GLY A 22 -0.75 10.96 0.41
CA GLY A 22 -0.72 11.04 1.87
C GLY A 22 -0.26 9.74 2.51
N PHE A 23 -0.26 9.66 3.84
CA PHE A 23 0.31 8.58 4.63
C PHE A 23 -0.16 7.17 4.22
N GLY A 24 -1.44 6.99 3.99
CA GLY A 24 -2.00 5.71 3.56
C GLY A 24 -2.00 5.48 2.04
N GLY A 25 -1.55 6.47 1.26
CA GLY A 25 -1.58 6.42 -0.20
C GLY A 25 -2.97 6.11 -0.76
N ALA A 26 -3.03 5.65 -2.01
CA ALA A 26 -4.27 5.26 -2.66
C ALA A 26 -5.00 4.10 -1.95
N GLY A 27 -4.27 3.29 -1.19
CA GLY A 27 -4.82 2.18 -0.41
C GLY A 27 -5.73 2.61 0.73
N ALA A 28 -5.58 3.83 1.27
CA ALA A 28 -6.33 4.30 2.42
C ALA A 28 -7.85 4.30 2.22
N PHE A 29 -8.30 4.53 0.99
CA PHE A 29 -9.71 4.63 0.62
C PHE A 29 -10.18 3.46 -0.26
N SER A 30 -9.39 2.39 -0.34
CA SER A 30 -9.76 1.16 -1.01
C SER A 30 -10.75 0.34 -0.14
N ASP A 31 -11.34 -0.69 -0.73
CA ASP A 31 -12.16 -1.66 0.00
C ASP A 31 -11.35 -2.60 0.91
N GLY A 32 -10.04 -2.43 0.96
CA GLY A 32 -9.15 -3.16 1.86
C GLY A 32 -9.04 -4.65 1.52
N LYS A 33 -9.01 -5.00 0.25
CA LYS A 33 -8.69 -6.36 -0.19
C LYS A 33 -7.19 -6.58 -0.20
N PHE A 34 -6.71 -7.45 0.67
CA PHE A 34 -5.31 -7.88 0.72
C PHE A 34 -5.18 -9.27 0.12
N ASN A 35 -4.36 -9.38 -0.91
CA ASN A 35 -4.08 -10.64 -1.59
C ASN A 35 -2.70 -11.17 -1.20
N PHE A 36 -2.66 -12.44 -0.78
CA PHE A 36 -1.46 -13.13 -0.34
C PHE A 36 -1.05 -14.12 -1.43
N THR A 37 -0.29 -13.65 -2.37
CA THR A 37 0.13 -14.42 -3.54
C THR A 37 1.31 -13.77 -4.23
N THR A 38 2.08 -14.56 -4.96
CA THR A 38 3.13 -14.11 -5.88
C THR A 38 2.71 -14.21 -7.35
N GLN A 39 1.47 -14.64 -7.63
CA GLN A 39 1.00 -14.87 -9.00
C GLN A 39 0.52 -13.59 -9.71
N PHE A 40 0.28 -12.53 -8.93
CA PHE A 40 -0.11 -11.21 -9.45
C PHE A 40 0.14 -10.13 -8.39
N GLY A 41 0.12 -8.87 -8.81
CA GLY A 41 0.18 -7.71 -7.90
C GLY A 41 1.58 -7.11 -7.73
N GLY A 42 2.56 -7.52 -8.49
CA GLY A 42 3.89 -6.93 -8.48
C GLY A 42 4.94 -7.83 -9.14
N TRP A 43 6.17 -7.34 -9.19
CA TRP A 43 7.33 -8.01 -9.84
C TRP A 43 8.45 -8.31 -8.84
N LEU A 44 8.16 -8.40 -7.56
CA LEU A 44 9.19 -8.60 -6.54
C LEU A 44 9.90 -9.96 -6.71
N THR A 45 9.21 -10.93 -7.29
CA THR A 45 9.79 -12.25 -7.65
C THR A 45 10.85 -12.20 -8.76
N ASP A 46 10.99 -11.07 -9.45
CA ASP A 46 12.10 -10.85 -10.41
C ASP A 46 13.43 -10.56 -9.68
N PHE A 47 13.37 -10.23 -8.39
CA PHE A 47 14.52 -9.82 -7.59
C PHE A 47 14.85 -10.76 -6.44
N ILE A 48 13.85 -11.43 -5.86
CA ILE A 48 14.00 -12.35 -4.71
C ILE A 48 13.09 -13.57 -4.88
N GLU A 49 13.43 -14.63 -4.16
CA GLU A 49 12.71 -15.91 -4.24
C GLU A 49 11.23 -15.78 -3.84
N PRO A 50 10.30 -16.48 -4.52
CA PRO A 50 8.86 -16.42 -4.23
C PRO A 50 8.52 -16.72 -2.76
N LYS A 51 9.28 -17.61 -2.10
CA LYS A 51 9.11 -17.89 -0.68
C LYS A 51 9.40 -16.67 0.17
N GLU A 52 10.48 -15.96 -0.11
CA GLU A 52 10.87 -14.76 0.60
C GLU A 52 9.84 -13.64 0.40
N VAL A 53 9.29 -13.51 -0.82
CA VAL A 53 8.18 -12.56 -1.08
C VAL A 53 6.97 -12.90 -0.20
N MET A 54 6.60 -14.17 -0.08
CA MET A 54 5.49 -14.60 0.78
C MET A 54 5.76 -14.33 2.26
N ASP A 55 6.98 -14.57 2.73
CA ASP A 55 7.39 -14.27 4.11
C ASP A 55 7.29 -12.76 4.40
N LEU A 56 7.65 -11.89 3.43
CA LEU A 56 7.48 -10.43 3.53
C LEU A 56 6.01 -10.00 3.52
N ILE A 57 5.17 -10.63 2.69
CA ILE A 57 3.72 -10.37 2.67
C ILE A 57 3.10 -10.73 4.03
N ASP A 58 3.43 -11.90 4.58
CA ASP A 58 2.94 -12.33 5.89
C ASP A 58 3.48 -11.41 7.02
N TYR A 59 4.70 -10.90 6.91
CA TYR A 59 5.24 -9.90 7.83
C TYR A 59 4.44 -8.58 7.79
N VAL A 60 4.16 -8.05 6.59
CA VAL A 60 3.32 -6.85 6.45
C VAL A 60 1.92 -7.08 7.01
N ASP A 61 1.34 -8.26 6.77
CA ASP A 61 0.05 -8.62 7.36
C ASP A 61 0.09 -8.65 8.89
N SER A 62 1.16 -9.14 9.49
CA SER A 62 1.33 -9.16 10.95
C SER A 62 1.30 -7.74 11.55
N ILE A 63 1.87 -6.75 10.84
CA ILE A 63 1.80 -5.33 11.23
C ILE A 63 0.34 -4.86 11.18
N ASN A 64 -0.39 -5.17 10.11
CA ASN A 64 -1.80 -4.80 9.99
C ASN A 64 -2.66 -5.44 11.09
N VAL A 65 -2.43 -6.72 11.40
CA VAL A 65 -3.11 -7.44 12.48
C VAL A 65 -2.81 -6.80 13.84
N ALA A 66 -1.56 -6.47 14.13
CA ALA A 66 -1.16 -5.77 15.35
C ALA A 66 -1.86 -4.41 15.53
N HIS A 67 -2.32 -3.80 14.42
CA HIS A 67 -3.02 -2.52 14.42
C HIS A 67 -4.55 -2.67 14.18
N GLY A 68 -5.08 -3.88 14.30
CA GLY A 68 -6.52 -4.15 14.34
C GLY A 68 -7.12 -4.74 13.07
N ALA A 69 -6.31 -5.24 12.13
CA ALA A 69 -6.83 -6.04 11.03
C ALA A 69 -7.35 -7.40 11.52
N THR A 70 -8.30 -7.96 10.80
CA THR A 70 -8.79 -9.32 11.06
C THR A 70 -7.70 -10.37 10.79
N THR A 71 -7.72 -11.44 11.56
CA THR A 71 -6.94 -12.65 11.25
C THR A 71 -7.67 -13.57 10.26
N GLN A 72 -8.96 -13.34 10.02
CA GLN A 72 -9.74 -14.15 9.09
C GLN A 72 -9.25 -13.97 7.65
N CYS A 73 -8.94 -15.08 7.01
CA CYS A 73 -8.44 -15.12 5.64
C CYS A 73 -9.30 -16.11 4.82
N PHE A 74 -9.70 -15.69 3.64
CA PHE A 74 -10.37 -16.56 2.68
C PHE A 74 -9.29 -17.28 1.85
N SER A 75 -9.51 -18.57 1.59
CA SER A 75 -8.54 -19.41 0.87
C SER A 75 -9.20 -20.07 -0.34
N THR A 76 -8.41 -20.24 -1.40
CA THR A 76 -8.76 -21.01 -2.60
C THR A 76 -8.53 -22.50 -2.44
N THR A 77 -8.11 -22.97 -1.26
CA THR A 77 -7.83 -24.40 -1.00
C THR A 77 -9.03 -25.18 -0.49
N THR A 78 -10.20 -24.54 -0.36
CA THR A 78 -11.44 -25.22 0.05
C THR A 78 -11.93 -26.20 -1.03
N PRO A 79 -12.71 -27.25 -0.66
CA PRO A 79 -13.29 -28.17 -1.64
C PRO A 79 -14.12 -27.47 -2.71
N GLU A 80 -14.88 -26.43 -2.34
CA GLU A 80 -15.72 -25.63 -3.23
C GLU A 80 -14.88 -24.84 -4.23
N ALA A 81 -13.80 -24.20 -3.77
CA ALA A 81 -12.87 -23.46 -4.63
C ALA A 81 -12.20 -24.42 -5.64
N LYS A 82 -11.75 -25.58 -5.20
CA LYS A 82 -11.18 -26.61 -6.07
C LYS A 82 -12.21 -27.19 -7.07
N ALA A 83 -13.47 -27.29 -6.69
CA ALA A 83 -14.53 -27.71 -7.63
C ALA A 83 -14.77 -26.63 -8.69
N LEU A 84 -14.72 -25.34 -8.31
CA LEU A 84 -14.83 -24.21 -9.23
C LEU A 84 -13.63 -24.18 -10.19
N GLU A 85 -12.40 -24.35 -9.69
CA GLU A 85 -11.19 -24.42 -10.50
C GLU A 85 -11.30 -25.51 -11.59
N ARG A 86 -11.71 -26.74 -11.21
CA ARG A 86 -11.93 -27.83 -12.16
C ARG A 86 -12.98 -27.52 -13.21
N ARG A 87 -14.08 -26.82 -12.83
CA ARG A 87 -15.10 -26.39 -13.77
C ARG A 87 -14.57 -25.34 -14.72
N ALA A 88 -13.77 -24.38 -14.22
CA ALA A 88 -13.16 -23.34 -15.03
C ALA A 88 -12.21 -23.94 -16.08
N LEU A 89 -11.39 -24.92 -15.71
CA LEU A 89 -10.48 -25.63 -16.62
C LEU A 89 -11.22 -26.30 -17.78
N ALA A 90 -12.45 -26.79 -17.58
CA ALA A 90 -13.26 -27.37 -18.67
C ALA A 90 -13.65 -26.35 -19.73
N TYR A 91 -13.48 -25.05 -19.47
CA TYR A 91 -13.76 -23.92 -20.39
C TYR A 91 -12.48 -23.15 -20.73
N ASP A 92 -11.30 -23.76 -20.55
CA ASP A 92 -9.99 -23.14 -20.77
C ASP A 92 -9.76 -21.87 -19.94
N LEU A 93 -10.34 -21.80 -18.73
CA LEU A 93 -10.17 -20.73 -17.77
C LEU A 93 -9.27 -21.17 -16.63
N HIS A 94 -8.19 -20.45 -16.40
CA HIS A 94 -7.25 -20.69 -15.31
C HIS A 94 -7.51 -19.73 -14.16
N LEU A 95 -7.87 -20.27 -12.99
CA LEU A 95 -8.06 -19.46 -11.77
C LEU A 95 -6.73 -19.28 -11.06
N LEU A 96 -6.35 -18.03 -10.82
CA LEU A 96 -5.19 -17.72 -10.01
C LEU A 96 -5.50 -17.98 -8.53
N GLN A 97 -4.58 -18.63 -7.85
CA GLN A 97 -4.74 -18.95 -6.44
C GLN A 97 -4.19 -17.83 -5.56
N ALA A 98 -5.01 -17.39 -4.60
CA ALA A 98 -4.60 -16.43 -3.59
C ALA A 98 -5.38 -16.69 -2.29
N ARG A 99 -4.71 -16.52 -1.15
CA ARG A 99 -5.42 -16.20 0.08
C ARG A 99 -5.80 -14.72 0.03
N CYS A 100 -6.92 -14.33 0.59
CA CYS A 100 -7.27 -12.92 0.67
C CYS A 100 -7.94 -12.55 1.98
N LYS A 101 -7.77 -11.32 2.41
CA LYS A 101 -8.53 -10.66 3.47
C LYS A 101 -9.36 -9.53 2.87
N HIS A 102 -10.51 -9.31 3.43
CA HIS A 102 -11.36 -8.18 3.09
C HIS A 102 -11.65 -7.39 4.36
N LEU A 103 -11.05 -6.23 4.48
CA LEU A 103 -11.16 -5.39 5.67
C LEU A 103 -12.36 -4.44 5.61
N GLY A 104 -12.74 -4.00 4.41
CA GLY A 104 -13.66 -2.90 4.20
C GLY A 104 -13.00 -1.53 4.40
N THR A 105 -13.55 -0.51 3.76
CA THR A 105 -12.95 0.84 3.69
C THR A 105 -12.77 1.48 5.08
N GLU A 106 -13.75 1.36 5.95
CA GLU A 106 -13.70 1.97 7.30
C GLU A 106 -12.62 1.31 8.17
N ASN A 107 -12.52 -0.02 8.16
CA ASN A 107 -11.49 -0.74 8.90
C ASN A 107 -10.10 -0.45 8.36
N ASN A 108 -9.95 -0.35 7.05
CA ASN A 108 -8.68 -0.02 6.41
C ASN A 108 -8.16 1.34 6.89
N LEU A 109 -9.02 2.37 6.88
CA LEU A 109 -8.67 3.69 7.40
C LEU A 109 -8.32 3.65 8.90
N ARG A 110 -9.07 2.89 9.71
CA ARG A 110 -8.81 2.73 11.14
C ARG A 110 -7.44 2.08 11.41
N ILE A 111 -7.08 1.04 10.66
CA ILE A 111 -5.78 0.36 10.78
C ILE A 111 -4.64 1.34 10.46
N LEU A 112 -4.76 2.09 9.36
CA LEU A 112 -3.78 3.10 8.98
C LEU A 112 -3.65 4.22 10.02
N THR A 113 -4.77 4.63 10.61
CA THR A 113 -4.78 5.60 11.72
C THR A 113 -4.02 5.04 12.92
N ASN A 114 -4.28 3.80 13.32
CA ASN A 114 -3.58 3.16 14.43
C ASN A 114 -2.07 3.03 14.18
N ILE A 115 -1.66 2.73 12.94
CA ILE A 115 -0.24 2.71 12.55
C ILE A 115 0.37 4.11 12.71
N TYR A 116 -0.29 5.15 12.20
CA TYR A 116 0.17 6.53 12.33
C TYR A 116 0.31 6.94 13.80
N GLU A 117 -0.71 6.69 14.62
CA GLU A 117 -0.69 7.01 16.05
C GLU A 117 0.44 6.30 16.80
N GLY A 118 0.77 5.07 16.43
CA GLY A 118 1.89 4.33 17.00
C GLY A 118 3.29 4.85 16.58
N LEU A 119 3.36 5.64 15.52
CA LEU A 119 4.60 6.14 14.94
C LEU A 119 4.84 7.64 15.18
N ARG A 120 3.80 8.45 15.35
CA ARG A 120 3.88 9.92 15.34
C ARG A 120 4.84 10.52 16.38
N ASP A 121 4.99 9.83 17.51
CA ASP A 121 5.89 10.28 18.59
C ASP A 121 7.32 9.71 18.45
N LYS A 122 7.54 8.84 17.46
CA LYS A 122 8.82 8.17 17.20
C LYS A 122 9.50 8.64 15.92
N LEU A 123 8.75 9.21 15.00
CA LEU A 123 9.21 9.64 13.68
C LEU A 123 8.78 11.08 13.42
N GLU A 124 9.64 11.83 12.71
CA GLU A 124 9.27 13.14 12.19
C GLU A 124 8.49 12.97 10.88
N PHE A 125 7.23 13.37 10.87
CA PHE A 125 6.39 13.40 9.68
C PHE A 125 6.33 14.81 9.10
N ARG A 126 6.69 14.97 7.84
CA ARG A 126 6.60 16.23 7.09
C ARG A 126 5.52 16.12 6.03
N PHE A 127 4.28 16.44 6.40
CA PHE A 127 3.17 16.50 5.46
C PHE A 127 3.22 17.75 4.59
N ASN A 128 2.58 17.71 3.41
CA ASN A 128 2.57 18.80 2.44
C ASN A 128 3.98 19.31 2.10
N THR A 129 4.93 18.37 2.05
CA THR A 129 6.35 18.62 1.78
C THR A 129 6.73 17.83 0.53
N GLU A 130 6.73 18.50 -0.61
CA GLU A 130 7.11 17.94 -1.88
C GLU A 130 8.64 18.00 -2.00
N VAL A 131 9.27 16.87 -2.34
CA VAL A 131 10.70 16.81 -2.68
C VAL A 131 10.81 17.09 -4.18
N SER A 132 11.55 18.14 -4.56
CA SER A 132 11.75 18.56 -5.95
C SER A 132 13.06 18.08 -6.53
N HIS A 133 14.06 17.80 -5.68
CA HIS A 133 15.36 17.36 -6.12
C HIS A 133 16.05 16.47 -5.10
N ILE A 134 16.79 15.47 -5.59
CA ILE A 134 17.63 14.59 -4.80
C ILE A 134 19.05 14.64 -5.38
N ALA A 135 20.03 14.92 -4.55
CA ALA A 135 21.44 14.87 -4.90
C ALA A 135 22.18 13.88 -3.99
N GLN A 136 23.12 13.15 -4.54
CA GLN A 136 24.08 12.40 -3.76
C GLN A 136 25.06 13.39 -3.10
N ALA A 137 25.35 13.17 -1.83
CA ALA A 137 26.29 13.97 -1.05
C ALA A 137 27.26 13.04 -0.32
N ASP A 138 28.37 13.58 0.18
CA ASP A 138 29.33 12.80 0.94
C ASP A 138 28.67 12.16 2.16
N GLY A 139 28.65 10.82 2.17
CA GLY A 139 28.06 10.01 3.24
C GLY A 139 26.55 9.87 3.21
N GLY A 140 25.84 10.28 2.13
CA GLY A 140 24.41 10.12 2.03
C GLY A 140 23.74 10.90 0.90
N TYR A 141 22.59 11.50 1.20
CA TYR A 141 21.77 12.23 0.23
C TYR A 141 21.34 13.59 0.78
N ARG A 142 21.15 14.53 -0.12
CA ARG A 142 20.54 15.83 0.13
C ARG A 142 19.28 15.96 -0.71
N LEU A 143 18.16 16.23 -0.06
CA LEU A 143 16.88 16.46 -0.68
C LEU A 143 16.56 17.95 -0.60
N THR A 144 16.03 18.50 -1.68
CA THR A 144 15.52 19.88 -1.72
C THR A 144 14.00 19.82 -1.86
N THR A 145 13.30 20.55 -1.03
CA THR A 145 11.83 20.65 -1.12
C THR A 145 11.43 21.70 -2.16
N ALA A 146 10.18 21.64 -2.64
CA ALA A 146 9.63 22.67 -3.53
C ALA A 146 9.60 24.07 -2.90
N LYS A 147 9.75 24.16 -1.58
CA LYS A 147 9.85 25.43 -0.83
C LYS A 147 11.29 25.91 -0.67
N GLY A 148 12.26 25.11 -1.10
CA GLY A 148 13.68 25.42 -0.98
C GLY A 148 14.35 24.95 0.32
N ASP A 149 13.62 24.24 1.19
CA ASP A 149 14.22 23.65 2.39
C ASP A 149 15.15 22.50 2.00
N GLU A 150 16.24 22.33 2.74
CA GLU A 150 17.17 21.20 2.54
C GLU A 150 17.02 20.17 3.68
N ILE A 151 17.05 18.90 3.31
CA ILE A 151 17.03 17.76 4.22
C ILE A 151 18.21 16.86 3.86
N ALA A 152 19.11 16.60 4.82
CA ALA A 152 20.21 15.66 4.66
C ALA A 152 19.87 14.32 5.33
N CYS A 153 20.20 13.22 4.67
CA CYS A 153 20.03 11.89 5.22
C CYS A 153 21.16 10.95 4.79
N ARG A 154 21.49 9.98 5.63
CA ARG A 154 22.48 8.96 5.32
C ARG A 154 21.93 7.90 4.37
N TYR A 155 20.69 7.51 4.57
CA TYR A 155 19.96 6.54 3.75
C TYR A 155 18.67 7.16 3.26
N LEU A 156 18.28 6.85 2.04
CA LEU A 156 17.04 7.30 1.42
C LEU A 156 16.25 6.10 0.92
N ILE A 157 14.98 6.04 1.28
CA ILE A 157 14.00 5.12 0.69
C ILE A 157 13.02 5.97 -0.12
N ALA A 158 13.06 5.84 -1.44
CA ALA A 158 12.14 6.52 -2.34
C ALA A 158 10.91 5.62 -2.58
N ALA A 159 9.76 6.03 -2.05
CA ALA A 159 8.50 5.32 -2.20
C ALA A 159 7.38 6.30 -2.62
N PRO A 160 7.50 6.98 -3.79
CA PRO A 160 6.62 8.07 -4.21
C PRO A 160 5.21 7.59 -4.59
N GLY A 161 4.98 6.28 -4.66
CA GLY A 161 3.72 5.70 -5.04
C GLY A 161 3.39 5.93 -6.52
N ARG A 162 2.10 5.85 -6.86
CA ARG A 162 1.63 5.94 -8.25
C ARG A 162 1.98 7.26 -8.93
N SER A 163 1.93 8.36 -8.20
CA SER A 163 2.24 9.69 -8.76
C SER A 163 3.72 9.90 -9.03
N GLY A 164 4.60 9.01 -8.56
CA GLY A 164 6.04 9.10 -8.74
C GLY A 164 6.55 8.49 -10.04
N ALA A 165 5.68 7.97 -10.91
CA ALA A 165 6.11 7.35 -12.16
C ALA A 165 6.74 8.37 -13.16
N GLU A 166 6.44 9.65 -12.98
CA GLU A 166 6.94 10.76 -13.81
C GLU A 166 7.95 11.66 -13.06
N TRP A 167 8.34 11.27 -11.86
CA TRP A 167 9.17 12.06 -10.95
C TRP A 167 10.66 11.73 -11.07
#